data_bf5b3e6e440cd5b6a2988d68c0cef811
#
_entry.id   bf5b3e6e440cd5b6a2988d68c0cef811
#
_cell.length_a   1.000
_cell.length_b   1.000
_cell.length_c   1.000
_cell.angle_alpha   90.00
_cell.angle_beta   90.00
_cell.angle_gamma   90.00
#
_symmetry.space_group_name_H-M   'P 1'
#
loop_
_entity.id
_entity.type
_entity.pdbx_description
1 polymer ?
#
loop_
_entity_poly.entity_id
_entity_poly.type
_entity_poly.pdbx_seq_one_letter_code
_entity_poly.pdbx_strand_id
1 'polypeptide(L)'
;MSTHNLPFVPPAPAVFEKDLPLWRFLWNLTQSTVAIWPNRAFEALTVKRRIMGLEFLIANDPLAVRHVLITNPTNYRCPTAVRRVARPILGTGLVLADGDDWRRQRRLLAPAFTPASINLLLPHFQAAGLHMLHSIGSESKVNLSMVFRRTAWEVVFRALFSVSKDGASERLNRLAQGYLEGPGRANLFDVLAKSENAFAFSNRSRERFENVWFTTIEGLISERQSSGTDHRDLLDLLLSLKDADTGEPLSKIEIRDQCATMLVAGSETTGRLMFWAIYLLTQDIEEQANSRAEIAAFPPGRVRSLNDLQHWPRLRNVLLEALRLYPPAASIVREAIEADEVGGERIAAKTQVWFSAWVMHRHRKFWDQPTAFIPDRFAGKVAPWMQTPSYIPFGAGPRTCIGFSFALSEAQVVLAMLLERYKISLPAGKPVLPIGRTMIEPSYEPIFQLEAI
;
A
#
# COMPACT_ATOMS: atom_id res chain seq x y z
N MET A 1 23.03 25.75 -24.09
CA MET A 1 21.67 25.31 -24.47
C MET A 1 21.49 23.90 -23.92
N SER A 2 20.80 23.76 -22.83
CA SER A 2 20.52 22.46 -22.20
C SER A 2 19.58 21.70 -23.13
N THR A 3 20.01 20.57 -23.64
CA THR A 3 19.12 19.63 -24.34
C THR A 3 18.14 19.13 -23.26
N HIS A 4 16.93 19.70 -23.22
CA HIS A 4 15.87 19.13 -22.40
C HIS A 4 15.58 17.72 -22.91
N ASN A 5 16.20 16.73 -22.31
CA ASN A 5 15.76 15.35 -22.48
C ASN A 5 14.29 15.30 -22.04
N LEU A 6 13.42 14.79 -22.91
CA LEU A 6 12.03 14.55 -22.56
C LEU A 6 12.00 13.63 -21.34
N PRO A 7 11.15 13.91 -20.34
CA PRO A 7 11.10 13.08 -19.14
C PRO A 7 10.72 11.64 -19.50
N PHE A 8 11.31 10.69 -18.79
CA PHE A 8 11.06 9.27 -18.99
C PHE A 8 9.58 8.93 -18.79
N VAL A 9 9.01 8.20 -19.74
CA VAL A 9 7.64 7.66 -19.65
C VAL A 9 7.72 6.18 -19.32
N PRO A 10 7.41 5.78 -18.09
CA PRO A 10 7.51 4.39 -17.67
C PRO A 10 6.46 3.51 -18.33
N PRO A 11 6.75 2.21 -18.52
CA PRO A 11 5.83 1.25 -19.12
C PRO A 11 4.51 1.18 -18.36
N ALA A 12 3.42 1.12 -19.13
CA ALA A 12 2.07 0.94 -18.63
C ALA A 12 1.30 -0.04 -19.54
N PRO A 13 0.23 -0.68 -19.05
CA PRO A 13 -0.65 -1.49 -19.89
C PRO A 13 -1.22 -0.65 -21.03
N ALA A 14 -1.48 -1.31 -22.17
CA ALA A 14 -2.11 -0.65 -23.30
C ALA A 14 -3.49 -0.10 -22.91
N VAL A 15 -3.76 1.13 -23.32
CA VAL A 15 -5.05 1.81 -23.14
C VAL A 15 -5.94 1.48 -24.35
N PHE A 16 -7.22 1.14 -24.11
CA PHE A 16 -8.17 0.82 -25.16
C PHE A 16 -8.86 2.09 -25.67
N GLU A 17 -8.99 2.21 -26.98
CA GLU A 17 -9.72 3.35 -27.62
C GLU A 17 -11.21 3.34 -27.27
N LYS A 18 -11.80 2.14 -27.18
CA LYS A 18 -13.23 1.92 -26.87
C LYS A 18 -13.37 1.06 -25.62
N ASP A 19 -14.56 1.08 -25.04
CA ASP A 19 -14.90 0.19 -23.93
C ASP A 19 -14.78 -1.27 -24.34
N LEU A 20 -14.24 -2.08 -23.46
CA LEU A 20 -14.14 -3.51 -23.67
C LEU A 20 -15.55 -4.16 -23.64
N PRO A 21 -15.82 -5.14 -24.51
CA PRO A 21 -16.97 -6.03 -24.36
C PRO A 21 -16.94 -6.69 -22.97
N LEU A 22 -18.13 -6.96 -22.41
CA LEU A 22 -18.27 -7.43 -21.03
C LEU A 22 -17.38 -8.66 -20.71
N TRP A 23 -17.36 -9.64 -21.59
CA TRP A 23 -16.57 -10.87 -21.40
C TRP A 23 -15.06 -10.57 -21.35
N ARG A 24 -14.57 -9.65 -22.20
CA ARG A 24 -13.16 -9.25 -22.23
C ARG A 24 -12.81 -8.36 -21.04
N PHE A 25 -13.73 -7.49 -20.61
CA PHE A 25 -13.59 -6.72 -19.40
C PHE A 25 -13.44 -7.63 -18.17
N LEU A 26 -14.35 -8.61 -18.00
CA LEU A 26 -14.31 -9.56 -16.88
C LEU A 26 -13.02 -10.40 -16.92
N TRP A 27 -12.61 -10.88 -18.10
CA TRP A 27 -11.35 -11.60 -18.25
C TRP A 27 -10.16 -10.73 -17.83
N ASN A 28 -10.04 -9.52 -18.36
CA ASN A 28 -8.94 -8.62 -18.01
C ASN A 28 -8.95 -8.24 -16.54
N LEU A 29 -10.11 -8.03 -15.94
CA LEU A 29 -10.26 -7.73 -14.51
C LEU A 29 -9.68 -8.85 -13.63
N THR A 30 -9.81 -10.12 -14.03
CA THR A 30 -9.19 -11.24 -13.29
C THR A 30 -7.68 -11.30 -13.47
N GLN A 31 -7.13 -10.73 -14.54
CA GLN A 31 -5.69 -10.71 -14.79
C GLN A 31 -5.02 -9.46 -14.23
N SER A 32 -5.63 -8.28 -14.40
CA SER A 32 -5.06 -7.01 -13.95
C SER A 32 -6.10 -5.89 -13.90
N THR A 33 -6.32 -5.34 -12.72
CA THR A 33 -7.23 -4.21 -12.51
C THR A 33 -6.76 -2.90 -13.14
N VAL A 34 -5.48 -2.82 -13.54
CA VAL A 34 -4.92 -1.65 -14.23
C VAL A 34 -4.96 -1.76 -15.75
N ALA A 35 -5.28 -2.94 -16.29
CA ALA A 35 -5.34 -3.20 -17.73
C ALA A 35 -6.77 -3.23 -18.29
N ILE A 36 -7.73 -2.60 -17.62
CA ILE A 36 -9.15 -2.60 -18.03
C ILE A 36 -9.64 -1.24 -18.53
N TRP A 37 -8.78 -0.22 -18.48
CA TRP A 37 -9.20 1.17 -18.63
C TRP A 37 -9.21 1.61 -20.10
N PRO A 38 -10.34 2.14 -20.62
CA PRO A 38 -10.37 2.80 -21.92
C PRO A 38 -9.77 4.21 -21.82
N ASN A 39 -9.33 4.74 -22.96
CA ASN A 39 -8.72 6.06 -23.08
C ASN A 39 -9.56 7.17 -22.43
N ARG A 40 -10.87 7.12 -22.63
CA ARG A 40 -11.81 8.08 -22.04
C ARG A 40 -11.81 8.12 -20.51
N ALA A 41 -11.39 7.03 -19.83
CA ALA A 41 -11.36 7.00 -18.37
C ALA A 41 -10.37 8.00 -17.78
N PHE A 42 -9.33 8.38 -18.54
CA PHE A 42 -8.33 9.37 -18.13
C PHE A 42 -8.75 10.82 -18.40
N GLU A 43 -9.97 11.05 -18.85
CA GLU A 43 -10.57 12.35 -19.10
C GLU A 43 -11.95 12.51 -18.48
N ALA A 44 -12.70 11.41 -18.33
CA ALA A 44 -14.03 11.40 -17.76
C ALA A 44 -14.00 11.46 -16.24
N LEU A 45 -14.80 12.35 -15.65
CA LEU A 45 -14.90 12.52 -14.21
C LEU A 45 -15.70 11.40 -13.55
N THR A 46 -16.75 10.90 -14.24
CA THR A 46 -17.58 9.80 -13.78
C THR A 46 -17.90 8.83 -14.92
N VAL A 47 -17.99 7.55 -14.62
CA VAL A 47 -18.46 6.52 -15.55
C VAL A 47 -19.34 5.54 -14.81
N LYS A 48 -20.65 5.56 -15.11
CA LYS A 48 -21.61 4.63 -14.52
C LYS A 48 -21.73 3.36 -15.37
N ARG A 49 -21.72 2.20 -14.72
CA ARG A 49 -21.85 0.89 -15.37
C ARG A 49 -22.75 -0.02 -14.56
N ARG A 50 -23.44 -0.93 -15.26
CA ARG A 50 -24.18 -2.02 -14.65
C ARG A 50 -23.62 -3.34 -15.18
N ILE A 51 -23.15 -4.19 -14.26
CA ILE A 51 -22.50 -5.46 -14.59
C ILE A 51 -23.18 -6.55 -13.77
N MET A 52 -23.82 -7.52 -14.42
CA MET A 52 -24.50 -8.65 -13.77
C MET A 52 -25.50 -8.24 -12.68
N GLY A 53 -26.21 -7.13 -12.90
CA GLY A 53 -27.18 -6.58 -11.94
C GLY A 53 -26.60 -5.71 -10.83
N LEU A 54 -25.27 -5.66 -10.68
CA LEU A 54 -24.58 -4.75 -9.75
C LEU A 54 -24.34 -3.41 -10.44
N GLU A 55 -24.56 -2.34 -9.71
CA GLU A 55 -24.30 -0.97 -10.16
C GLU A 55 -22.92 -0.52 -9.68
N PHE A 56 -22.13 0.04 -10.60
CA PHE A 56 -20.80 0.57 -10.35
C PHE A 56 -20.74 2.01 -10.83
N LEU A 57 -20.24 2.89 -9.97
CA LEU A 57 -19.83 4.24 -10.35
C LEU A 57 -18.32 4.36 -10.24
N ILE A 58 -17.63 4.52 -11.36
CA ILE A 58 -16.22 4.87 -11.38
C ILE A 58 -16.17 6.40 -11.25
N ALA A 59 -15.62 6.90 -10.15
CA ALA A 59 -15.60 8.30 -9.82
C ALA A 59 -14.13 8.79 -9.79
N ASN A 60 -13.73 9.49 -10.85
CA ASN A 60 -12.40 10.10 -10.98
C ASN A 60 -12.43 11.59 -10.63
N ASP A 61 -13.60 12.11 -10.25
CA ASP A 61 -13.80 13.50 -9.85
C ASP A 61 -13.27 13.75 -8.43
N PRO A 62 -12.37 14.72 -8.21
CA PRO A 62 -11.95 15.17 -6.89
C PRO A 62 -13.10 15.59 -5.97
N LEU A 63 -14.20 16.14 -6.51
CA LEU A 63 -15.39 16.48 -5.74
C LEU A 63 -16.12 15.22 -5.26
N ALA A 64 -16.20 14.18 -6.09
CA ALA A 64 -16.75 12.89 -5.69
C ALA A 64 -15.90 12.21 -4.60
N VAL A 65 -14.56 12.28 -4.70
CA VAL A 65 -13.65 11.85 -3.63
C VAL A 65 -13.96 12.56 -2.33
N ARG A 66 -14.07 13.90 -2.38
CA ARG A 66 -14.39 14.71 -1.21
C ARG A 66 -15.75 14.33 -0.63
N HIS A 67 -16.78 14.19 -1.48
CA HIS A 67 -18.13 13.82 -1.04
C HIS A 67 -18.14 12.47 -0.32
N VAL A 68 -17.70 11.41 -0.98
CA VAL A 68 -17.80 10.04 -0.48
C VAL A 68 -16.83 9.73 0.67
N LEU A 69 -15.60 10.24 0.61
CA LEU A 69 -14.56 9.86 1.57
C LEU A 69 -14.40 10.86 2.72
N ILE A 70 -14.87 12.12 2.59
CA ILE A 70 -14.62 13.18 3.58
C ILE A 70 -15.92 13.74 4.17
N THR A 71 -16.89 14.19 3.33
CA THR A 71 -18.06 14.91 3.82
C THR A 71 -19.23 14.03 4.17
N ASN A 72 -19.40 12.88 3.48
CA ASN A 72 -20.48 11.91 3.75
C ASN A 72 -19.97 10.46 3.93
N PRO A 73 -18.85 10.22 4.67
CA PRO A 73 -18.26 8.88 4.76
C PRO A 73 -19.14 7.87 5.50
N THR A 74 -20.12 8.32 6.27
CA THR A 74 -21.04 7.47 7.05
C THR A 74 -22.06 6.74 6.17
N ASN A 75 -22.35 7.28 4.97
CA ASN A 75 -23.21 6.60 3.99
C ASN A 75 -22.47 5.53 3.18
N TYR A 76 -21.21 5.25 3.51
CA TYR A 76 -20.39 4.34 2.71
C TYR A 76 -19.65 3.33 3.59
N ARG A 77 -19.67 2.07 3.18
CA ARG A 77 -19.01 0.97 3.88
C ARG A 77 -18.04 0.20 3.00
N CYS A 78 -17.26 -0.68 3.61
CA CYS A 78 -16.43 -1.63 2.90
C CYS A 78 -17.32 -2.65 2.16
N PRO A 79 -17.13 -2.90 0.84
CA PRO A 79 -17.94 -3.86 0.09
C PRO A 79 -17.82 -5.29 0.63
N THR A 80 -18.93 -6.06 0.54
CA THR A 80 -18.96 -7.47 0.94
C THR A 80 -17.87 -8.31 0.28
N ALA A 81 -17.62 -8.11 -1.01
CA ALA A 81 -16.57 -8.82 -1.75
C ALA A 81 -15.17 -8.62 -1.13
N VAL A 82 -14.84 -7.37 -0.73
CA VAL A 82 -13.57 -7.04 -0.10
C VAL A 82 -13.45 -7.71 1.27
N ARG A 83 -14.52 -7.66 2.09
CA ARG A 83 -14.52 -8.31 3.41
C ARG A 83 -14.30 -9.82 3.31
N ARG A 84 -15.00 -10.48 2.38
CA ARG A 84 -14.86 -11.94 2.17
C ARG A 84 -13.42 -12.37 1.90
N VAL A 85 -12.71 -11.58 1.11
CA VAL A 85 -11.34 -11.88 0.70
C VAL A 85 -10.34 -11.48 1.79
N ALA A 86 -10.54 -10.35 2.44
CA ALA A 86 -9.57 -9.78 3.34
C ALA A 86 -9.74 -10.23 4.81
N ARG A 87 -10.95 -10.60 5.25
CA ARG A 87 -11.22 -10.99 6.65
C ARG A 87 -10.39 -12.19 7.14
N PRO A 88 -10.17 -13.27 6.37
CA PRO A 88 -9.35 -14.38 6.84
C PRO A 88 -7.90 -14.03 7.17
N ILE A 89 -7.38 -12.93 6.62
CA ILE A 89 -6.00 -12.49 6.87
C ILE A 89 -5.92 -11.24 7.76
N LEU A 90 -6.93 -10.36 7.76
CA LEU A 90 -6.94 -9.10 8.52
C LEU A 90 -7.84 -9.16 9.78
N GLY A 91 -8.66 -10.19 9.92
CA GLY A 91 -9.69 -10.23 10.96
C GLY A 91 -10.70 -9.10 10.85
N THR A 92 -11.07 -8.53 11.99
CA THR A 92 -11.94 -7.35 12.12
C THR A 92 -11.16 -6.07 12.41
N GLY A 93 -9.86 -6.06 12.07
CA GLY A 93 -8.98 -4.92 12.32
C GLY A 93 -9.36 -3.66 11.54
N LEU A 94 -8.64 -2.57 11.79
CA LEU A 94 -8.95 -1.20 11.35
C LEU A 94 -9.31 -1.07 9.85
N VAL A 95 -8.69 -1.87 8.98
CA VAL A 95 -8.92 -1.80 7.52
C VAL A 95 -10.34 -2.22 7.14
N LEU A 96 -10.90 -3.22 7.84
CA LEU A 96 -12.22 -3.80 7.56
C LEU A 96 -13.32 -3.32 8.51
N ALA A 97 -12.97 -2.70 9.62
CA ALA A 97 -13.93 -2.14 10.56
C ALA A 97 -14.75 -1.01 9.93
N ASP A 98 -16.03 -0.92 10.29
CA ASP A 98 -16.93 0.15 9.84
C ASP A 98 -17.68 0.79 11.03
N GLY A 99 -18.34 1.92 10.77
CA GLY A 99 -19.20 2.60 11.75
C GLY A 99 -18.45 3.00 13.03
N ASP A 100 -19.05 2.71 14.16
CA ASP A 100 -18.51 3.09 15.49
C ASP A 100 -17.31 2.24 15.89
N ASP A 101 -17.29 0.94 15.48
CA ASP A 101 -16.13 0.07 15.71
C ASP A 101 -14.88 0.65 15.04
N TRP A 102 -15.01 1.13 13.79
CA TRP A 102 -13.92 1.78 13.11
C TRP A 102 -13.48 3.08 13.81
N ARG A 103 -14.43 3.91 14.24
CA ARG A 103 -14.11 5.17 14.94
C ARG A 103 -13.35 4.90 16.22
N ARG A 104 -13.82 3.92 17.00
CA ARG A 104 -13.18 3.48 18.23
C ARG A 104 -11.76 2.95 17.96
N GLN A 105 -11.60 2.00 17.06
CA GLN A 105 -10.29 1.44 16.72
C GLN A 105 -9.34 2.52 16.19
N ARG A 106 -9.82 3.40 15.29
CA ARG A 106 -9.00 4.49 14.72
C ARG A 106 -8.49 5.42 15.80
N ARG A 107 -9.33 5.81 16.76
CA ARG A 107 -8.96 6.68 17.87
C ARG A 107 -7.94 6.01 18.80
N LEU A 108 -8.14 4.74 19.11
CA LEU A 108 -7.21 3.96 19.91
C LEU A 108 -5.84 3.85 19.26
N LEU A 109 -5.78 3.55 17.96
CA LEU A 109 -4.52 3.30 17.26
C LEU A 109 -3.76 4.57 16.87
N ALA A 110 -4.43 5.72 16.76
CA ALA A 110 -3.79 6.96 16.28
C ALA A 110 -2.53 7.36 17.07
N PRO A 111 -2.44 7.21 18.40
CA PRO A 111 -1.23 7.51 19.17
C PRO A 111 -0.01 6.69 18.73
N ALA A 112 -0.21 5.45 18.25
CA ALA A 112 0.86 4.58 17.78
C ALA A 112 1.55 5.09 16.50
N PHE A 113 0.89 5.94 15.74
CA PHE A 113 1.36 6.45 14.45
C PHE A 113 1.67 7.93 14.46
N THR A 114 1.84 8.53 15.64
CA THR A 114 2.35 9.90 15.77
C THR A 114 3.83 9.96 15.38
N PRO A 115 4.35 11.13 14.95
CA PRO A 115 5.78 11.29 14.67
C PRO A 115 6.68 10.87 15.85
N ALA A 116 6.26 11.13 17.08
CA ALA A 116 6.99 10.74 18.28
C ALA A 116 7.07 9.20 18.40
N SER A 117 5.95 8.49 18.21
CA SER A 117 5.91 7.03 18.26
C SER A 117 6.74 6.41 17.13
N ILE A 118 6.65 6.95 15.90
CA ILE A 118 7.43 6.45 14.76
C ILE A 118 8.94 6.68 14.97
N ASN A 119 9.34 7.77 15.63
CA ASN A 119 10.74 7.99 16.01
C ASN A 119 11.30 6.84 16.87
N LEU A 120 10.50 6.27 17.75
CA LEU A 120 10.92 5.11 18.57
C LEU A 120 11.15 3.86 17.71
N LEU A 121 10.51 3.77 16.55
CA LEU A 121 10.61 2.64 15.62
C LEU A 121 11.75 2.79 14.60
N LEU A 122 12.37 3.97 14.50
CA LEU A 122 13.46 4.24 13.57
C LEU A 122 14.63 3.23 13.65
N PRO A 123 15.06 2.77 14.84
CA PRO A 123 16.09 1.74 14.95
C PRO A 123 15.71 0.42 14.26
N HIS A 124 14.43 0.07 14.22
CA HIS A 124 13.96 -1.14 13.54
C HIS A 124 14.08 -1.00 12.01
N PHE A 125 13.82 0.21 11.45
CA PHE A 125 14.03 0.49 10.02
C PHE A 125 15.50 0.34 9.65
N GLN A 126 16.40 0.92 10.46
CA GLN A 126 17.83 0.84 10.25
C GLN A 126 18.36 -0.60 10.39
N ALA A 127 17.89 -1.33 11.40
CA ALA A 127 18.28 -2.72 11.61
C ALA A 127 17.87 -3.64 10.45
N ALA A 128 16.64 -3.49 9.94
CA ALA A 128 16.15 -4.24 8.78
C ALA A 128 16.92 -3.84 7.49
N GLY A 129 17.23 -2.55 7.32
CA GLY A 129 18.08 -2.07 6.23
C GLY A 129 19.51 -2.65 6.28
N LEU A 130 20.11 -2.73 7.45
CA LEU A 130 21.42 -3.39 7.63
C LEU A 130 21.36 -4.88 7.32
N HIS A 131 20.30 -5.57 7.77
CA HIS A 131 20.11 -6.98 7.45
C HIS A 131 19.89 -7.20 5.94
N MET A 132 19.13 -6.32 5.28
CA MET A 132 18.99 -6.32 3.82
C MET A 132 20.35 -6.21 3.13
N LEU A 133 21.17 -5.23 3.50
CA LEU A 133 22.50 -5.04 2.92
C LEU A 133 23.41 -6.25 3.17
N HIS A 134 23.35 -6.84 4.36
CA HIS A 134 24.07 -8.07 4.68
C HIS A 134 23.59 -9.26 3.84
N SER A 135 22.29 -9.39 3.62
CA SER A 135 21.71 -10.45 2.77
C SER A 135 22.07 -10.33 1.29
N ILE A 136 22.27 -9.11 0.80
CA ILE A 136 22.78 -8.85 -0.55
C ILE A 136 24.27 -9.22 -0.64
N GLY A 137 25.04 -8.90 0.40
CA GLY A 137 26.46 -9.22 0.49
C GLY A 137 27.26 -8.68 -0.71
N SER A 138 27.98 -9.57 -1.40
CA SER A 138 28.77 -9.27 -2.60
C SER A 138 28.05 -9.58 -3.92
N GLU A 139 26.77 -9.93 -3.87
CA GLU A 139 26.02 -10.25 -5.08
C GLU A 139 25.83 -9.00 -5.96
N SER A 140 26.23 -9.09 -7.21
CA SER A 140 26.04 -8.03 -8.20
C SER A 140 24.74 -8.15 -8.96
N LYS A 141 24.04 -9.30 -8.89
CA LYS A 141 22.76 -9.57 -9.58
C LYS A 141 21.70 -9.95 -8.56
N VAL A 142 20.73 -9.06 -8.32
CA VAL A 142 19.79 -9.18 -7.21
C VAL A 142 18.35 -9.02 -7.66
N ASN A 143 17.47 -9.87 -7.17
CA ASN A 143 16.02 -9.69 -7.24
C ASN A 143 15.56 -8.69 -6.17
N LEU A 144 15.58 -7.39 -6.49
CA LEU A 144 15.18 -6.35 -5.55
C LEU A 144 13.68 -6.37 -5.20
N SER A 145 12.82 -6.94 -6.05
CA SER A 145 11.39 -7.12 -5.71
C SER A 145 11.23 -8.02 -4.49
N MET A 146 11.92 -9.15 -4.48
CA MET A 146 11.90 -10.08 -3.35
C MET A 146 12.61 -9.51 -2.12
N VAL A 147 13.74 -8.85 -2.32
CA VAL A 147 14.51 -8.21 -1.23
C VAL A 147 13.65 -7.18 -0.50
N PHE A 148 13.01 -6.25 -1.21
CA PHE A 148 12.20 -5.21 -0.57
C PHE A 148 10.96 -5.76 0.13
N ARG A 149 10.30 -6.78 -0.42
CA ARG A 149 9.17 -7.45 0.25
C ARG A 149 9.61 -8.07 1.59
N ARG A 150 10.76 -8.74 1.61
CA ARG A 150 11.33 -9.32 2.84
C ARG A 150 11.74 -8.24 3.83
N THR A 151 12.38 -7.17 3.36
CA THR A 151 12.81 -6.06 4.21
C THR A 151 11.62 -5.34 4.84
N ALA A 152 10.59 -5.00 4.06
CA ALA A 152 9.39 -4.38 4.58
C ALA A 152 8.63 -5.28 5.58
N TRP A 153 8.58 -6.59 5.30
CA TRP A 153 8.05 -7.55 6.27
C TRP A 153 8.85 -7.55 7.57
N GLU A 154 10.17 -7.58 7.48
CA GLU A 154 11.06 -7.56 8.64
C GLU A 154 10.91 -6.27 9.45
N VAL A 155 10.81 -5.11 8.79
CA VAL A 155 10.57 -3.82 9.46
C VAL A 155 9.30 -3.88 10.31
N VAL A 156 8.17 -4.29 9.73
CA VAL A 156 6.89 -4.35 10.45
C VAL A 156 6.94 -5.40 11.56
N PHE A 157 7.55 -6.55 11.30
CA PHE A 157 7.66 -7.62 12.30
C PHE A 157 8.50 -7.17 13.51
N ARG A 158 9.65 -6.51 13.28
CA ARG A 158 10.47 -5.92 14.33
C ARG A 158 9.76 -4.80 15.08
N ALA A 159 9.06 -3.92 14.36
CA ALA A 159 8.29 -2.85 14.97
C ALA A 159 7.15 -3.36 15.86
N LEU A 160 6.57 -4.52 15.52
CA LEU A 160 5.51 -5.15 16.32
C LEU A 160 6.04 -5.96 17.50
N PHE A 161 7.08 -6.76 17.28
CA PHE A 161 7.47 -7.80 18.22
C PHE A 161 8.88 -7.65 18.80
N SER A 162 9.66 -6.65 18.36
CA SER A 162 11.05 -6.36 18.78
C SER A 162 12.03 -7.54 18.65
N VAL A 163 11.66 -8.62 18.00
CA VAL A 163 12.47 -9.82 17.85
C VAL A 163 12.78 -10.12 16.38
N SER A 164 14.00 -10.52 16.11
CA SER A 164 14.38 -11.21 14.87
C SER A 164 14.30 -12.73 15.08
N LYS A 165 13.09 -13.22 15.42
CA LYS A 165 12.90 -14.69 15.52
C LYS A 165 12.67 -15.22 14.12
N ASP A 166 13.72 -15.65 13.49
CA ASP A 166 13.77 -16.07 12.09
C ASP A 166 12.69 -17.10 11.72
N GLY A 167 12.41 -18.09 12.56
CA GLY A 167 11.44 -19.13 12.25
C GLY A 167 9.96 -18.68 12.25
N ALA A 168 9.53 -17.89 13.23
CA ALA A 168 8.12 -17.44 13.34
C ALA A 168 7.82 -16.36 12.30
N SER A 169 8.74 -15.40 12.13
CA SER A 169 8.64 -14.35 11.12
C SER A 169 8.56 -14.92 9.71
N GLU A 170 9.46 -15.83 9.35
CA GLU A 170 9.45 -16.49 8.05
C GLU A 170 8.20 -17.33 7.81
N ARG A 171 7.73 -18.04 8.85
CA ARG A 171 6.49 -18.82 8.75
C ARG A 171 5.30 -17.94 8.45
N LEU A 172 5.12 -16.84 9.20
CA LEU A 172 4.04 -15.89 8.99
C LEU A 172 4.14 -15.23 7.61
N ASN A 173 5.35 -14.82 7.17
CA ASN A 173 5.56 -14.26 5.84
C ASN A 173 5.14 -15.23 4.74
N ARG A 174 5.57 -16.51 4.80
CA ARG A 174 5.17 -17.53 3.82
C ARG A 174 3.67 -17.77 3.81
N LEU A 175 3.01 -17.79 5.00
CA LEU A 175 1.56 -17.91 5.10
C LEU A 175 0.84 -16.74 4.44
N ALA A 176 1.24 -15.50 4.76
CA ALA A 176 0.63 -14.30 4.19
C ALA A 176 0.78 -14.27 2.66
N GLN A 177 1.98 -14.56 2.15
CA GLN A 177 2.23 -14.60 0.70
C GLN A 177 1.43 -15.69 0.01
N GLY A 178 1.44 -16.91 0.56
CA GLY A 178 0.65 -18.02 0.02
C GLY A 178 -0.86 -17.71 0.00
N TYR A 179 -1.35 -16.97 0.98
CA TYR A 179 -2.75 -16.52 0.98
C TYR A 179 -3.01 -15.47 -0.11
N LEU A 180 -2.20 -14.41 -0.19
CA LEU A 180 -2.38 -13.31 -1.15
C LEU A 180 -2.22 -13.78 -2.61
N GLU A 181 -1.37 -14.75 -2.86
CA GLU A 181 -1.14 -15.34 -4.19
C GLU A 181 -2.16 -16.42 -4.56
N GLY A 182 -2.89 -16.96 -3.59
CA GLY A 182 -3.84 -18.06 -3.74
C GLY A 182 -5.27 -17.69 -3.30
N PRO A 183 -5.73 -18.21 -2.12
CA PRO A 183 -7.12 -18.05 -1.68
C PRO A 183 -7.56 -16.60 -1.45
N GLY A 184 -6.62 -15.70 -1.20
CA GLY A 184 -6.84 -14.26 -1.03
C GLY A 184 -7.10 -13.49 -2.32
N ARG A 185 -7.07 -14.14 -3.50
CA ARG A 185 -7.49 -13.50 -4.74
C ARG A 185 -9.00 -13.52 -4.86
N ALA A 186 -9.57 -12.34 -5.16
CA ALA A 186 -11.00 -12.24 -5.42
C ALA A 186 -11.38 -13.00 -6.70
N ASN A 187 -12.47 -13.73 -6.64
CA ASN A 187 -13.04 -14.45 -7.79
C ASN A 187 -14.47 -13.98 -8.06
N LEU A 188 -15.08 -14.48 -9.11
CA LEU A 188 -16.44 -14.08 -9.50
C LEU A 188 -17.48 -14.36 -8.41
N PHE A 189 -17.34 -15.46 -7.66
CA PHE A 189 -18.25 -15.77 -6.54
C PHE A 189 -18.14 -14.76 -5.41
N ASP A 190 -16.94 -14.21 -5.15
CA ASP A 190 -16.77 -13.15 -4.16
C ASP A 190 -17.44 -11.86 -4.59
N VAL A 191 -17.31 -11.49 -5.87
CA VAL A 191 -17.93 -10.27 -6.43
C VAL A 191 -19.44 -10.33 -6.41
N LEU A 192 -20.01 -11.51 -6.71
CA LEU A 192 -21.47 -11.73 -6.76
C LEU A 192 -22.09 -12.09 -5.40
N ALA A 193 -21.27 -12.26 -4.36
CA ALA A 193 -21.75 -12.65 -3.05
C ALA A 193 -22.63 -11.57 -2.41
N LYS A 194 -23.81 -11.98 -1.99
CA LYS A 194 -24.77 -11.10 -1.25
C LYS A 194 -24.49 -11.04 0.25
N SER A 195 -23.67 -11.95 0.77
CA SER A 195 -23.26 -12.00 2.18
C SER A 195 -21.84 -12.52 2.31
N GLU A 196 -21.20 -12.24 3.46
CA GLU A 196 -19.82 -12.71 3.74
C GLU A 196 -19.75 -14.25 3.78
N ASN A 197 -20.81 -14.94 4.21
CA ASN A 197 -20.88 -16.39 4.35
C ASN A 197 -21.39 -17.11 3.08
N ALA A 198 -21.58 -16.38 1.95
CA ALA A 198 -22.01 -17.02 0.72
C ALA A 198 -20.98 -18.08 0.25
N PHE A 199 -21.46 -19.12 -0.42
CA PHE A 199 -20.60 -20.21 -0.90
C PHE A 199 -19.52 -19.71 -1.87
N ALA A 200 -18.30 -20.21 -1.69
CA ALA A 200 -17.22 -20.16 -2.67
C ALA A 200 -16.31 -21.38 -2.50
N PHE A 201 -15.72 -21.87 -3.57
CA PHE A 201 -14.77 -23.00 -3.52
C PHE A 201 -13.54 -22.71 -2.66
N SER A 202 -13.18 -21.45 -2.51
CA SER A 202 -12.04 -20.99 -1.69
C SER A 202 -12.34 -20.95 -0.18
N ASN A 203 -13.58 -21.08 0.28
CA ASN A 203 -13.92 -20.92 1.70
C ASN A 203 -13.14 -21.86 2.60
N ARG A 204 -13.10 -23.16 2.29
CA ARG A 204 -12.33 -24.16 3.10
C ARG A 204 -10.83 -23.85 3.19
N SER A 205 -10.22 -23.37 2.12
CA SER A 205 -8.80 -23.00 2.14
C SER A 205 -8.57 -21.72 2.92
N ARG A 206 -9.51 -20.77 2.87
CA ARG A 206 -9.50 -19.55 3.65
C ARG A 206 -9.63 -19.85 5.15
N GLU A 207 -10.57 -20.72 5.54
CA GLU A 207 -10.77 -21.14 6.93
C GLU A 207 -9.53 -21.87 7.50
N ARG A 208 -8.91 -22.76 6.73
CA ARG A 208 -7.66 -23.43 7.16
C ARG A 208 -6.52 -22.43 7.34
N PHE A 209 -6.39 -21.49 6.42
CA PHE A 209 -5.40 -20.43 6.53
C PHE A 209 -5.67 -19.59 7.79
N GLU A 210 -6.89 -19.11 7.97
CA GLU A 210 -7.33 -18.25 9.08
C GLU A 210 -6.95 -18.87 10.42
N ASN A 211 -7.26 -20.14 10.61
CA ASN A 211 -6.93 -20.88 11.85
C ASN A 211 -5.42 -20.89 12.12
N VAL A 212 -4.61 -21.27 11.13
CA VAL A 212 -3.14 -21.34 11.31
C VAL A 212 -2.54 -19.96 11.51
N TRP A 213 -3.01 -18.97 10.73
CA TRP A 213 -2.54 -17.59 10.76
C TRP A 213 -2.77 -16.96 12.14
N PHE A 214 -4.00 -16.96 12.61
CA PHE A 214 -4.32 -16.32 13.89
C PHE A 214 -3.77 -17.08 15.09
N THR A 215 -3.78 -18.40 15.09
CA THR A 215 -3.13 -19.18 16.17
C THR A 215 -1.63 -18.87 16.27
N THR A 216 -0.95 -18.66 15.13
CA THR A 216 0.48 -18.31 15.16
C THR A 216 0.70 -16.89 15.74
N ILE A 217 -0.13 -15.92 15.40
CA ILE A 217 -0.06 -14.56 15.95
C ILE A 217 -0.40 -14.55 17.45
N GLU A 218 -1.45 -15.26 17.85
CA GLU A 218 -1.84 -15.41 19.26
C GLU A 218 -0.73 -16.04 20.11
N GLY A 219 -0.01 -16.99 19.54
CA GLY A 219 1.17 -17.59 20.19
C GLY A 219 2.26 -16.55 20.48
N LEU A 220 2.58 -15.68 19.51
CA LEU A 220 3.56 -14.59 19.70
C LEU A 220 3.12 -13.58 20.75
N ILE A 221 1.83 -13.20 20.75
CA ILE A 221 1.26 -12.27 21.73
C ILE A 221 1.33 -12.89 23.14
N SER A 222 0.95 -14.18 23.28
CA SER A 222 0.96 -14.87 24.56
C SER A 222 2.37 -15.05 25.10
N GLU A 223 3.34 -15.37 24.25
CA GLU A 223 4.76 -15.47 24.63
C GLU A 223 5.27 -14.11 25.16
N ARG A 224 4.94 -12.99 24.48
CA ARG A 224 5.28 -11.66 24.93
C ARG A 224 4.69 -11.34 26.30
N GLN A 225 3.39 -11.59 26.49
CA GLN A 225 2.71 -11.33 27.76
C GLN A 225 3.31 -12.15 28.91
N SER A 226 3.76 -13.37 28.63
CA SER A 226 4.39 -14.25 29.63
C SER A 226 5.82 -13.84 29.99
N SER A 227 6.55 -13.20 29.07
CA SER A 227 7.94 -12.79 29.31
C SER A 227 8.06 -11.59 30.27
N GLY A 228 7.00 -10.80 30.41
CA GLY A 228 6.98 -9.62 31.26
C GLY A 228 7.98 -8.51 30.85
N THR A 229 8.56 -8.60 29.66
CA THR A 229 9.59 -7.66 29.18
C THR A 229 8.92 -6.54 28.41
N ASP A 230 9.16 -5.31 28.82
CA ASP A 230 8.78 -4.09 28.08
C ASP A 230 9.82 -3.79 26.98
N HIS A 231 9.43 -3.91 25.74
CA HIS A 231 10.29 -3.66 24.56
C HIS A 231 10.04 -2.29 23.92
N ARG A 232 9.01 -1.58 24.37
CA ARG A 232 8.59 -0.28 23.82
C ARG A 232 8.28 -0.32 22.33
N ASP A 233 7.71 -1.44 21.87
CA ASP A 233 7.30 -1.66 20.49
C ASP A 233 5.78 -1.44 20.29
N LEU A 234 5.30 -1.67 19.06
CA LEU A 234 3.89 -1.48 18.75
C LEU A 234 2.98 -2.46 19.51
N LEU A 235 3.43 -3.67 19.85
CA LEU A 235 2.62 -4.62 20.63
C LEU A 235 2.46 -4.14 22.08
N ASP A 236 3.52 -3.67 22.73
CA ASP A 236 3.44 -3.12 24.08
C ASP A 236 2.49 -1.90 24.10
N LEU A 237 2.57 -1.06 23.05
CA LEU A 237 1.66 0.05 22.90
C LEU A 237 0.21 -0.45 22.75
N LEU A 238 -0.07 -1.41 21.85
CA LEU A 238 -1.42 -1.98 21.68
C LEU A 238 -1.99 -2.58 22.98
N LEU A 239 -1.14 -3.25 23.77
CA LEU A 239 -1.53 -3.82 25.06
C LEU A 239 -1.84 -2.76 26.12
N SER A 240 -1.27 -1.57 26.02
CA SER A 240 -1.47 -0.46 26.96
C SER A 240 -2.64 0.47 26.61
N LEU A 241 -3.12 0.41 25.35
CA LEU A 241 -4.18 1.32 24.89
C LEU A 241 -5.50 1.08 25.62
N LYS A 242 -6.12 2.18 26.04
CA LYS A 242 -7.47 2.21 26.62
C LYS A 242 -8.32 3.24 25.90
N ASP A 243 -9.58 2.89 25.68
CA ASP A 243 -10.54 3.82 25.09
C ASP A 243 -10.76 5.03 26.01
N ALA A 244 -10.64 6.24 25.46
CA ALA A 244 -10.72 7.47 26.25
C ALA A 244 -12.13 7.72 26.85
N ASP A 245 -13.18 7.18 26.22
CA ASP A 245 -14.56 7.39 26.65
C ASP A 245 -15.01 6.30 27.64
N THR A 246 -14.58 5.04 27.44
CA THR A 246 -15.03 3.89 28.25
C THR A 246 -13.99 3.40 29.25
N GLY A 247 -12.71 3.75 29.07
CA GLY A 247 -11.59 3.19 29.82
C GLY A 247 -11.23 1.74 29.47
N GLU A 248 -11.99 1.09 28.57
CA GLU A 248 -11.82 -0.31 28.21
C GLU A 248 -10.58 -0.50 27.30
N PRO A 249 -9.76 -1.54 27.56
CA PRO A 249 -8.64 -1.89 26.70
C PRO A 249 -9.13 -2.54 25.40
N LEU A 250 -8.21 -2.72 24.44
CA LEU A 250 -8.43 -3.63 23.31
C LEU A 250 -8.60 -5.08 23.81
N SER A 251 -9.59 -5.78 23.29
CA SER A 251 -9.75 -7.21 23.53
C SER A 251 -8.61 -8.02 22.90
N LYS A 252 -8.40 -9.26 23.36
CA LYS A 252 -7.39 -10.16 22.77
C LYS A 252 -7.57 -10.36 21.27
N ILE A 253 -8.82 -10.46 20.81
CA ILE A 253 -9.16 -10.60 19.38
C ILE A 253 -8.79 -9.31 18.63
N GLU A 254 -9.11 -8.15 19.17
CA GLU A 254 -8.76 -6.89 18.52
C GLU A 254 -7.24 -6.71 18.42
N ILE A 255 -6.47 -6.98 19.48
CA ILE A 255 -5.00 -6.90 19.45
C ILE A 255 -4.45 -7.84 18.37
N ARG A 256 -4.90 -9.09 18.33
CA ARG A 256 -4.52 -10.07 17.29
C ARG A 256 -4.82 -9.55 15.89
N ASP A 257 -6.02 -9.05 15.67
CA ASP A 257 -6.49 -8.56 14.36
C ASP A 257 -5.75 -7.28 13.94
N GLN A 258 -5.36 -6.41 14.89
CA GLN A 258 -4.49 -5.26 14.59
C GLN A 258 -3.08 -5.71 14.22
N CYS A 259 -2.48 -6.67 14.95
CA CYS A 259 -1.18 -7.24 14.58
C CYS A 259 -1.22 -7.84 13.17
N ALA A 260 -2.24 -8.64 12.85
CA ALA A 260 -2.45 -9.23 11.52
C ALA A 260 -2.58 -8.14 10.43
N THR A 261 -3.39 -7.11 10.72
CA THR A 261 -3.59 -5.96 9.82
C THR A 261 -2.28 -5.22 9.56
N MET A 262 -1.50 -4.91 10.60
CA MET A 262 -0.23 -4.19 10.47
C MET A 262 0.81 -5.00 9.69
N LEU A 263 0.94 -6.31 9.99
CA LEU A 263 1.86 -7.19 9.27
C LEU A 263 1.62 -7.18 7.75
N VAL A 264 0.38 -7.31 7.33
CA VAL A 264 0.02 -7.43 5.91
C VAL A 264 -0.01 -6.06 5.23
N ALA A 265 -0.74 -5.09 5.81
CA ALA A 265 -0.92 -3.79 5.18
C ALA A 265 0.37 -2.95 5.14
N GLY A 266 1.26 -3.11 6.14
CA GLY A 266 2.52 -2.38 6.20
C GLY A 266 3.60 -2.96 5.29
N SER A 267 3.68 -4.29 5.16
CA SER A 267 4.80 -4.92 4.45
C SER A 267 4.64 -4.92 2.92
N GLU A 268 3.53 -5.45 2.39
CA GLU A 268 3.36 -5.59 0.94
C GLU A 268 3.32 -4.23 0.23
N THR A 269 2.64 -3.24 0.79
CA THR A 269 2.52 -1.91 0.17
C THR A 269 3.85 -1.17 0.12
N THR A 270 4.63 -1.19 1.21
CA THR A 270 5.92 -0.51 1.29
C THR A 270 6.98 -1.21 0.45
N GLY A 271 6.98 -2.55 0.44
CA GLY A 271 7.87 -3.33 -0.43
C GLY A 271 7.65 -3.01 -1.92
N ARG A 272 6.39 -2.87 -2.36
CA ARG A 272 6.05 -2.47 -3.74
C ARG A 272 6.43 -1.02 -4.03
N LEU A 273 6.24 -0.11 -3.08
CA LEU A 273 6.70 1.27 -3.21
C LEU A 273 8.21 1.36 -3.44
N MET A 274 9.00 0.67 -2.62
CA MET A 274 10.46 0.64 -2.75
C MET A 274 10.89 0.05 -4.09
N PHE A 275 10.26 -1.03 -4.53
CA PHE A 275 10.53 -1.64 -5.84
C PHE A 275 10.29 -0.66 -6.98
N TRP A 276 9.13 -0.03 -7.05
CA TRP A 276 8.80 0.89 -8.14
C TRP A 276 9.64 2.17 -8.10
N ALA A 277 10.01 2.65 -6.92
CA ALA A 277 10.92 3.80 -6.78
C ALA A 277 12.31 3.47 -7.37
N ILE A 278 12.89 2.32 -7.02
CA ILE A 278 14.18 1.90 -7.58
C ILE A 278 14.07 1.61 -9.08
N TYR A 279 12.99 0.95 -9.53
CA TYR A 279 12.76 0.77 -10.95
C TYR A 279 12.80 2.08 -11.74
N LEU A 280 12.11 3.11 -11.25
CA LEU A 280 12.12 4.45 -11.87
C LEU A 280 13.51 5.08 -11.86
N LEU A 281 14.24 4.99 -10.75
CA LEU A 281 15.61 5.49 -10.64
C LEU A 281 16.59 4.77 -11.56
N THR A 282 16.37 3.50 -11.92
CA THR A 282 17.23 2.82 -12.91
C THR A 282 16.97 3.30 -14.34
N GLN A 283 15.88 3.96 -14.60
CA GLN A 283 15.52 4.51 -15.90
C GLN A 283 15.89 6.01 -16.03
N ASP A 284 16.12 6.66 -14.90
CA ASP A 284 16.57 8.05 -14.80
C ASP A 284 17.87 8.11 -14.01
N ILE A 285 18.99 7.93 -14.75
CA ILE A 285 20.34 7.84 -14.15
C ILE A 285 20.75 9.17 -13.49
N GLU A 286 20.28 10.30 -14.04
CA GLU A 286 20.58 11.60 -13.47
C GLU A 286 19.87 11.79 -12.13
N GLU A 287 18.57 11.42 -12.04
CA GLU A 287 17.83 11.48 -10.79
C GLU A 287 18.39 10.52 -9.74
N GLN A 288 18.84 9.32 -10.16
CA GLN A 288 19.54 8.41 -9.25
C GLN A 288 20.83 9.03 -8.71
N ALA A 289 21.63 9.67 -9.58
CA ALA A 289 22.88 10.32 -9.17
C ALA A 289 22.63 11.49 -8.22
N ASN A 290 21.61 12.31 -8.49
CA ASN A 290 21.21 13.43 -7.65
C ASN A 290 20.70 12.96 -6.28
N SER A 291 19.87 11.91 -6.24
CA SER A 291 19.40 11.29 -4.99
C SER A 291 20.56 10.73 -4.17
N ARG A 292 21.57 10.15 -4.82
CA ARG A 292 22.78 9.66 -4.15
C ARG A 292 23.65 10.80 -3.63
N ALA A 293 23.73 11.92 -4.33
CA ALA A 293 24.49 13.09 -3.88
C ALA A 293 23.93 13.67 -2.56
N GLU A 294 22.59 13.79 -2.43
CA GLU A 294 21.99 14.23 -1.17
C GLU A 294 22.19 13.22 -0.02
N ILE A 295 22.13 11.91 -0.33
CA ILE A 295 22.42 10.84 0.65
C ILE A 295 23.88 10.91 1.12
N ALA A 296 24.82 11.12 0.20
CA ALA A 296 26.23 11.27 0.56
C ALA A 296 26.49 12.52 1.43
N ALA A 297 25.77 13.62 1.19
CA ALA A 297 25.86 14.84 2.01
C ALA A 297 25.34 14.62 3.45
N PHE A 298 24.32 13.77 3.62
CA PHE A 298 23.78 13.35 4.92
C PHE A 298 23.58 11.83 4.95
N PRO A 299 24.61 11.05 5.30
CA PRO A 299 24.56 9.58 5.29
C PRO A 299 23.53 8.98 6.24
N PRO A 300 22.89 7.83 5.89
CA PRO A 300 21.89 7.15 6.72
C PRO A 300 22.34 6.85 8.15
N GLY A 301 23.63 6.62 8.35
CA GLY A 301 24.22 6.45 9.68
C GLY A 301 24.13 7.66 10.60
N ARG A 302 23.79 8.85 10.09
CA ARG A 302 23.55 10.08 10.87
C ARG A 302 22.09 10.27 11.29
N VAL A 303 21.15 9.52 10.71
CA VAL A 303 19.72 9.65 11.03
C VAL A 303 19.45 9.25 12.47
N ARG A 304 18.83 10.15 13.25
CA ARG A 304 18.45 9.96 14.65
C ARG A 304 16.97 10.22 14.89
N SER A 305 16.32 10.89 13.94
CA SER A 305 14.91 11.26 14.03
C SER A 305 14.26 11.33 12.64
N LEU A 306 12.94 11.34 12.60
CA LEU A 306 12.19 11.56 11.34
C LEU A 306 12.48 12.93 10.71
N ASN A 307 12.87 13.93 11.54
CA ASN A 307 13.23 15.24 11.01
C ASN A 307 14.49 15.18 10.16
N ASP A 308 15.39 14.24 10.42
CA ASP A 308 16.61 14.09 9.64
C ASP A 308 16.35 13.61 8.20
N LEU A 309 15.19 12.95 7.96
CA LEU A 309 14.78 12.49 6.64
C LEU A 309 14.51 13.63 5.66
N GLN A 310 14.30 14.86 6.16
CA GLN A 310 14.18 16.05 5.31
C GLN A 310 15.49 16.44 4.60
N HIS A 311 16.61 15.86 4.97
CA HIS A 311 17.88 16.00 4.24
C HIS A 311 17.86 15.24 2.90
N TRP A 312 16.86 14.41 2.63
CA TRP A 312 16.68 13.66 1.39
C TRP A 312 15.39 14.06 0.66
N PRO A 313 15.25 15.34 0.25
CA PRO A 313 14.03 15.82 -0.40
C PRO A 313 13.82 15.20 -1.78
N ARG A 314 14.88 14.93 -2.55
CA ARG A 314 14.77 14.29 -3.86
C ARG A 314 14.28 12.85 -3.74
N LEU A 315 14.90 12.06 -2.86
CA LEU A 315 14.46 10.68 -2.61
C LEU A 315 13.00 10.63 -2.16
N ARG A 316 12.58 11.58 -1.31
CA ARG A 316 11.18 11.71 -0.92
C ARG A 316 10.28 12.01 -2.12
N ASN A 317 10.68 12.93 -3.01
CA ASN A 317 9.91 13.26 -4.21
C ASN A 317 9.83 12.07 -5.18
N VAL A 318 10.90 11.29 -5.31
CA VAL A 318 10.90 10.01 -6.06
C VAL A 318 9.86 9.05 -5.50
N LEU A 319 9.80 8.87 -4.18
CA LEU A 319 8.79 8.02 -3.54
C LEU A 319 7.36 8.51 -3.80
N LEU A 320 7.12 9.81 -3.72
CA LEU A 320 5.80 10.39 -4.00
C LEU A 320 5.40 10.23 -5.46
N GLU A 321 6.35 10.39 -6.39
CA GLU A 321 6.08 10.18 -7.82
C GLU A 321 5.91 8.69 -8.15
N ALA A 322 6.64 7.80 -7.47
CA ALA A 322 6.41 6.36 -7.55
C ALA A 322 5.00 5.99 -7.07
N LEU A 323 4.54 6.55 -5.95
CA LEU A 323 3.16 6.40 -5.46
C LEU A 323 2.11 6.96 -6.43
N ARG A 324 2.45 8.00 -7.20
CA ARG A 324 1.56 8.51 -8.23
C ARG A 324 1.46 7.55 -9.41
N LEU A 325 2.61 7.13 -9.93
CA LEU A 325 2.68 6.28 -11.12
C LEU A 325 2.31 4.81 -10.82
N TYR A 326 2.67 4.31 -9.66
CA TYR A 326 2.47 2.92 -9.27
C TYR A 326 1.92 2.83 -7.84
N PRO A 327 0.68 3.36 -7.59
CA PRO A 327 0.08 3.29 -6.25
C PRO A 327 -0.11 1.82 -5.87
N PRO A 328 0.47 1.34 -4.76
CA PRO A 328 0.33 -0.07 -4.35
C PRO A 328 -1.13 -0.52 -4.35
N ALA A 329 -2.02 0.24 -3.73
CA ALA A 329 -3.47 0.06 -3.85
C ALA A 329 -3.99 0.81 -5.08
N ALA A 330 -4.30 0.08 -6.17
CA ALA A 330 -4.75 0.67 -7.43
C ALA A 330 -6.11 1.36 -7.34
N SER A 331 -6.95 0.98 -6.37
CA SER A 331 -8.32 1.48 -6.24
C SER A 331 -8.81 1.45 -4.79
N ILE A 332 -9.71 2.37 -4.47
CA ILE A 332 -10.50 2.38 -3.24
C ILE A 332 -11.95 2.14 -3.65
N VAL A 333 -12.60 1.17 -3.03
CA VAL A 333 -14.02 0.86 -3.31
C VAL A 333 -14.84 1.09 -2.07
N ARG A 334 -16.01 1.69 -2.26
CA ARG A 334 -17.02 1.90 -1.21
C ARG A 334 -18.37 1.46 -1.72
N GLU A 335 -19.20 0.90 -0.85
CA GLU A 335 -20.59 0.53 -1.14
C GLU A 335 -21.51 1.52 -0.45
N ALA A 336 -22.43 2.13 -1.21
CA ALA A 336 -23.43 3.06 -0.68
C ALA A 336 -24.44 2.29 0.20
N ILE A 337 -24.68 2.80 1.41
CA ILE A 337 -25.71 2.26 2.33
C ILE A 337 -27.08 2.69 1.88
N GLU A 338 -27.23 3.97 1.58
CA GLU A 338 -28.45 4.59 1.07
C GLU A 338 -28.22 5.22 -0.30
N ALA A 339 -29.31 5.60 -0.99
CA ALA A 339 -29.21 6.32 -2.25
C ALA A 339 -28.54 7.69 -2.04
N ASP A 340 -27.76 8.13 -3.03
CA ASP A 340 -26.98 9.38 -2.95
C ASP A 340 -26.79 9.98 -4.36
N GLU A 341 -26.18 11.16 -4.41
CA GLU A 341 -25.71 11.78 -5.65
C GLU A 341 -24.20 12.01 -5.57
N VAL A 342 -23.45 11.43 -6.49
CA VAL A 342 -21.99 11.45 -6.51
C VAL A 342 -21.48 11.93 -7.87
N GLY A 343 -20.80 13.08 -7.91
CA GLY A 343 -20.27 13.65 -9.16
C GLY A 343 -21.37 13.92 -10.21
N GLY A 344 -22.57 14.34 -9.77
CA GLY A 344 -23.74 14.60 -10.62
C GLY A 344 -24.52 13.34 -11.05
N GLU A 345 -24.08 12.14 -10.59
CA GLU A 345 -24.76 10.88 -10.89
C GLU A 345 -25.60 10.40 -9.70
N ARG A 346 -26.88 10.13 -9.93
CA ARG A 346 -27.72 9.49 -8.92
C ARG A 346 -27.38 8.01 -8.81
N ILE A 347 -27.13 7.54 -7.60
CA ILE A 347 -26.79 6.15 -7.29
C ILE A 347 -27.83 5.56 -6.31
N ALA A 348 -28.13 4.30 -6.50
CA ALA A 348 -28.97 3.54 -5.58
C ALA A 348 -28.19 3.03 -4.38
N ALA A 349 -28.87 2.62 -3.31
CA ALA A 349 -28.27 1.83 -2.24
C ALA A 349 -27.59 0.58 -2.83
N LYS A 350 -26.47 0.17 -2.23
CA LYS A 350 -25.59 -0.93 -2.67
C LYS A 350 -24.80 -0.67 -3.96
N THR A 351 -24.88 0.51 -4.56
CA THR A 351 -23.98 0.91 -5.65
C THR A 351 -22.54 0.93 -5.13
N GLN A 352 -21.63 0.32 -5.88
CA GLN A 352 -20.20 0.37 -5.58
C GLN A 352 -19.54 1.58 -6.25
N VAL A 353 -19.00 2.48 -5.45
CA VAL A 353 -18.27 3.65 -5.91
C VAL A 353 -16.78 3.32 -5.90
N TRP A 354 -16.15 3.40 -7.09
CA TRP A 354 -14.74 3.08 -7.32
C TRP A 354 -13.93 4.34 -7.57
N PHE A 355 -12.96 4.59 -6.73
CA PHE A 355 -11.92 5.60 -6.91
C PHE A 355 -10.65 4.89 -7.37
N SER A 356 -10.34 5.02 -8.66
CA SER A 356 -9.12 4.41 -9.19
C SER A 356 -7.94 5.35 -9.03
N ALA A 357 -7.07 5.09 -8.05
CA ALA A 357 -5.82 5.82 -7.90
C ALA A 357 -4.97 5.72 -9.18
N TRP A 358 -4.96 4.55 -9.85
CA TRP A 358 -4.28 4.37 -11.13
C TRP A 358 -4.73 5.37 -12.20
N VAL A 359 -6.04 5.59 -12.33
CA VAL A 359 -6.62 6.51 -13.32
C VAL A 359 -6.50 7.95 -12.86
N MET A 360 -6.88 8.25 -11.61
CA MET A 360 -6.88 9.61 -11.06
C MET A 360 -5.49 10.23 -11.06
N HIS A 361 -4.46 9.44 -10.74
CA HIS A 361 -3.07 9.90 -10.74
C HIS A 361 -2.50 10.10 -12.15
N ARG A 362 -3.22 9.69 -13.18
CA ARG A 362 -2.88 9.87 -14.61
C ARG A 362 -3.92 10.69 -15.38
N HIS A 363 -4.89 11.28 -14.67
CA HIS A 363 -6.01 11.99 -15.30
C HIS A 363 -5.53 13.29 -15.93
N ARG A 364 -5.80 13.47 -17.24
CA ARG A 364 -5.27 14.54 -18.07
C ARG A 364 -5.73 15.94 -17.66
N LYS A 365 -6.87 16.06 -16.96
CA LYS A 365 -7.34 17.35 -16.41
C LYS A 365 -6.61 17.79 -15.15
N PHE A 366 -5.95 16.89 -14.43
CA PHE A 366 -5.38 17.19 -13.12
C PHE A 366 -3.86 17.14 -13.10
N TRP A 367 -3.25 16.49 -14.08
CA TRP A 367 -1.81 16.30 -14.14
C TRP A 367 -1.25 16.73 -15.49
N ASP A 368 -0.28 17.62 -15.46
CA ASP A 368 0.55 17.90 -16.64
C ASP A 368 1.50 16.73 -16.89
N GLN A 369 1.69 16.33 -18.16
CA GLN A 369 2.47 15.14 -18.54
C GLN A 369 2.16 13.93 -17.63
N PRO A 370 0.90 13.44 -17.57
CA PRO A 370 0.41 12.53 -16.52
C PRO A 370 1.10 11.17 -16.52
N THR A 371 1.72 10.76 -17.61
CA THR A 371 2.42 9.48 -17.74
C THR A 371 3.93 9.56 -17.50
N ALA A 372 4.49 10.76 -17.46
CA ALA A 372 5.93 10.96 -17.30
C ALA A 372 6.36 10.87 -15.83
N PHE A 373 7.58 10.39 -15.59
CA PHE A 373 8.24 10.41 -14.29
C PHE A 373 8.90 11.77 -14.06
N ILE A 374 8.37 12.54 -13.14
CA ILE A 374 8.83 13.90 -12.82
C ILE A 374 8.76 14.10 -11.30
N PRO A 375 9.77 13.70 -10.52
CA PRO A 375 9.79 13.85 -9.06
C PRO A 375 9.60 15.28 -8.57
N ASP A 376 10.07 16.25 -9.33
CA ASP A 376 9.98 17.68 -9.00
C ASP A 376 8.54 18.21 -8.91
N ARG A 377 7.52 17.45 -9.36
CA ARG A 377 6.10 17.77 -9.09
C ARG A 377 5.81 17.92 -7.60
N PHE A 378 6.57 17.24 -6.78
CA PHE A 378 6.37 17.19 -5.32
C PHE A 378 7.37 18.05 -4.56
N ALA A 379 8.23 18.79 -5.24
CA ALA A 379 9.17 19.72 -4.61
C ALA A 379 8.43 20.71 -3.70
N GLY A 380 8.88 20.82 -2.44
CA GLY A 380 8.30 21.71 -1.43
C GLY A 380 6.91 21.28 -0.88
N LYS A 381 6.31 20.17 -1.34
CA LYS A 381 5.00 19.71 -0.86
C LYS A 381 5.16 18.74 0.30
N VAL A 382 4.60 19.06 1.46
CA VAL A 382 4.75 18.23 2.69
C VAL A 382 3.87 16.98 2.67
N ALA A 383 2.57 17.13 2.45
CA ALA A 383 1.60 16.03 2.42
C ALA A 383 0.62 16.24 1.26
N PRO A 384 1.07 16.06 -0.01
CA PRO A 384 0.30 16.44 -1.19
C PRO A 384 -1.06 15.73 -1.29
N TRP A 385 -1.20 14.50 -0.76
CA TRP A 385 -2.48 13.77 -0.72
C TRP A 385 -3.54 14.40 0.18
N MET A 386 -3.15 15.23 1.14
CA MET A 386 -4.11 15.98 1.97
C MET A 386 -4.61 17.25 1.27
N GLN A 387 -3.86 17.75 0.31
CA GLN A 387 -4.11 19.03 -0.36
C GLN A 387 -4.66 18.85 -1.78
N THR A 388 -4.38 17.72 -2.42
CA THR A 388 -4.71 17.44 -3.82
C THR A 388 -5.65 16.25 -3.92
N PRO A 389 -6.98 16.45 -3.99
CA PRO A 389 -7.96 15.35 -4.01
C PRO A 389 -7.86 14.42 -5.22
N SER A 390 -7.11 14.79 -6.26
CA SER A 390 -6.75 13.91 -7.38
C SER A 390 -5.52 13.02 -7.10
N TYR A 391 -4.87 13.16 -5.92
CA TYR A 391 -3.73 12.38 -5.48
C TYR A 391 -4.06 11.65 -4.18
N ILE A 392 -4.46 10.38 -4.29
CA ILE A 392 -4.99 9.58 -3.19
C ILE A 392 -4.20 8.28 -2.91
N PRO A 393 -2.86 8.29 -2.88
CA PRO A 393 -2.08 7.07 -2.68
C PRO A 393 -2.32 6.43 -1.30
N PHE A 394 -2.73 7.23 -0.32
CA PHE A 394 -3.06 6.83 1.05
C PHE A 394 -4.56 6.93 1.36
N GLY A 395 -5.40 7.04 0.33
CA GLY A 395 -6.81 7.35 0.52
C GLY A 395 -7.07 8.81 0.86
N ALA A 396 -8.26 9.10 1.38
CA ALA A 396 -8.66 10.44 1.77
C ALA A 396 -9.61 10.42 2.97
N GLY A 397 -9.74 11.57 3.64
CA GLY A 397 -10.66 11.79 4.75
C GLY A 397 -10.30 11.04 6.04
N PRO A 398 -11.30 10.77 6.89
CA PRO A 398 -11.07 10.11 8.17
C PRO A 398 -10.41 8.74 8.05
N ARG A 399 -10.61 8.04 6.92
CA ARG A 399 -10.03 6.72 6.63
C ARG A 399 -8.70 6.77 5.87
N THR A 400 -8.05 7.94 5.78
CA THR A 400 -6.67 8.04 5.28
C THR A 400 -5.78 7.04 6.00
N CYS A 401 -4.84 6.42 5.28
CA CYS A 401 -3.92 5.44 5.82
C CYS A 401 -3.28 5.97 7.12
N ILE A 402 -3.38 5.18 8.18
CA ILE A 402 -2.81 5.55 9.48
C ILE A 402 -1.28 5.48 9.46
N GLY A 403 -0.74 4.56 8.66
CA GLY A 403 0.70 4.29 8.57
C GLY A 403 1.44 5.08 7.48
N PHE A 404 0.87 6.14 6.90
CA PHE A 404 1.52 6.86 5.78
C PHE A 404 2.91 7.39 6.15
N SER A 405 3.05 7.93 7.36
CA SER A 405 4.33 8.47 7.84
C SER A 405 5.33 7.35 8.11
N PHE A 406 4.89 6.24 8.69
CA PHE A 406 5.68 5.03 8.87
C PHE A 406 6.22 4.52 7.52
N ALA A 407 5.33 4.29 6.55
CA ALA A 407 5.68 3.74 5.23
C ALA A 407 6.67 4.62 4.45
N LEU A 408 6.47 5.95 4.45
CA LEU A 408 7.39 6.87 3.77
C LEU A 408 8.75 6.93 4.47
N SER A 409 8.77 6.96 5.82
CA SER A 409 10.02 6.99 6.57
C SER A 409 10.82 5.70 6.43
N GLU A 410 10.15 4.56 6.52
CA GLU A 410 10.73 3.25 6.25
C GLU A 410 11.36 3.20 4.86
N ALA A 411 10.60 3.55 3.83
CA ALA A 411 11.07 3.52 2.45
C ALA A 411 12.25 4.47 2.22
N GLN A 412 12.23 5.68 2.79
CA GLN A 412 13.36 6.61 2.70
C GLN A 412 14.63 6.05 3.34
N VAL A 413 14.54 5.50 4.55
CA VAL A 413 15.69 4.93 5.27
C VAL A 413 16.27 3.74 4.51
N VAL A 414 15.44 2.77 4.14
CA VAL A 414 15.89 1.55 3.46
C VAL A 414 16.50 1.86 2.10
N LEU A 415 15.86 2.73 1.30
CA LEU A 415 16.39 3.11 -0.01
C LEU A 415 17.65 3.97 0.09
N ALA A 416 17.74 4.87 1.09
CA ALA A 416 18.96 5.65 1.31
C ALA A 416 20.15 4.73 1.65
N MET A 417 19.95 3.73 2.50
CA MET A 417 21.00 2.74 2.84
C MET A 417 21.45 1.92 1.63
N LEU A 418 20.52 1.57 0.73
CA LEU A 418 20.86 0.84 -0.50
C LEU A 418 21.61 1.73 -1.49
N LEU A 419 21.13 2.96 -1.72
CA LEU A 419 21.71 3.91 -2.67
C LEU A 419 23.05 4.51 -2.17
N GLU A 420 23.30 4.50 -0.87
CA GLU A 420 24.62 4.84 -0.31
C GLU A 420 25.67 3.85 -0.77
N ARG A 421 25.34 2.55 -0.86
CA ARG A 421 26.28 1.47 -1.14
C ARG A 421 26.38 1.07 -2.60
N TYR A 422 25.31 1.27 -3.37
CA TYR A 422 25.22 0.73 -4.73
C TYR A 422 24.73 1.76 -5.72
N LYS A 423 25.35 1.76 -6.89
CA LYS A 423 24.74 2.24 -8.12
C LYS A 423 23.94 1.09 -8.71
N ILE A 424 22.69 1.36 -9.06
CA ILE A 424 21.73 0.34 -9.46
C ILE A 424 21.35 0.54 -10.92
N SER A 425 21.40 -0.53 -11.68
CA SER A 425 20.93 -0.53 -13.07
C SER A 425 20.03 -1.72 -13.36
N LEU A 426 19.18 -1.58 -14.34
CA LEU A 426 18.40 -2.67 -14.88
C LEU A 426 18.92 -2.98 -16.28
N PRO A 427 19.51 -4.17 -16.52
CA PRO A 427 19.96 -4.55 -17.85
C PRO A 427 18.83 -4.45 -18.90
N ALA A 428 19.20 -4.07 -20.12
CA ALA A 428 18.25 -4.01 -21.22
C ALA A 428 17.55 -5.36 -21.41
N GLY A 429 16.23 -5.32 -21.57
CA GLY A 429 15.44 -6.53 -21.66
C GLY A 429 13.96 -6.27 -21.88
N LYS A 430 13.13 -7.24 -21.50
CA LYS A 430 11.68 -7.14 -21.58
C LYS A 430 11.17 -6.02 -20.65
N PRO A 431 10.26 -5.14 -21.10
CA PRO A 431 9.67 -4.12 -20.26
C PRO A 431 8.98 -4.71 -19.02
N VAL A 432 9.21 -4.11 -17.86
CA VAL A 432 8.53 -4.47 -16.62
C VAL A 432 7.18 -3.76 -16.59
N LEU A 433 6.11 -4.48 -16.92
CA LEU A 433 4.75 -3.91 -16.91
C LEU A 433 4.13 -4.02 -15.52
N PRO A 434 3.35 -3.04 -15.08
CA PRO A 434 2.57 -3.15 -13.85
C PRO A 434 1.36 -4.06 -14.06
N ILE A 435 1.13 -4.97 -13.12
CA ILE A 435 -0.06 -5.81 -13.03
C ILE A 435 -0.80 -5.45 -11.74
N GLY A 436 -2.06 -5.05 -11.88
CA GLY A 436 -2.92 -4.78 -10.73
C GLY A 436 -3.64 -6.05 -10.28
N ARG A 437 -3.19 -6.65 -9.21
CA ARG A 437 -3.88 -7.74 -8.50
C ARG A 437 -4.38 -7.23 -7.15
N THR A 438 -3.99 -7.86 -6.05
CA THR A 438 -4.23 -7.29 -4.72
C THR A 438 -3.49 -5.96 -4.57
N MET A 439 -2.26 -5.89 -5.09
CA MET A 439 -1.43 -4.68 -5.21
C MET A 439 -0.95 -4.50 -6.65
N ILE A 440 -0.33 -3.34 -6.97
CA ILE A 440 0.38 -3.18 -8.24
C ILE A 440 1.76 -3.81 -8.12
N GLU A 441 1.93 -4.91 -8.84
CA GLU A 441 3.16 -5.70 -8.88
C GLU A 441 3.80 -5.72 -10.27
N PRO A 442 5.10 -6.03 -10.39
CA PRO A 442 5.74 -6.20 -11.69
C PRO A 442 5.24 -7.46 -12.40
N SER A 443 5.18 -7.42 -13.73
CA SER A 443 4.75 -8.56 -14.58
C SER A 443 5.67 -9.78 -14.48
N TYR A 444 6.90 -9.56 -14.07
CA TYR A 444 7.89 -10.57 -13.70
C TYR A 444 8.86 -9.91 -12.71
N GLU A 445 9.65 -10.69 -12.02
CA GLU A 445 10.65 -10.20 -11.08
C GLU A 445 11.99 -9.97 -11.80
N PRO A 446 12.34 -8.71 -12.13
CA PRO A 446 13.58 -8.42 -12.84
C PRO A 446 14.79 -8.57 -11.91
N ILE A 447 15.93 -8.97 -12.51
CA ILE A 447 17.21 -9.01 -11.82
C ILE A 447 17.95 -7.70 -12.08
N PHE A 448 18.22 -6.96 -11.03
CA PHE A 448 18.98 -5.72 -11.08
C PHE A 448 20.47 -5.98 -10.97
N GLN A 449 21.25 -5.11 -11.58
CA GLN A 449 22.71 -5.09 -11.45
C GLN A 449 23.08 -4.04 -10.39
N LEU A 450 23.79 -4.46 -9.36
CA LEU A 450 24.32 -3.62 -8.29
C LEU A 450 25.84 -3.47 -8.47
N GLU A 451 26.29 -2.24 -8.55
CA GLU A 451 27.71 -1.87 -8.59
C GLU A 451 28.07 -1.20 -7.26
N ALA A 452 28.97 -1.81 -6.49
CA ALA A 452 29.42 -1.23 -5.23
C ALA A 452 30.22 0.06 -5.47
N ILE A 453 30.14 0.99 -4.52
CA ILE A 453 30.72 2.33 -4.62
C ILE A 453 31.86 2.45 -3.61
#